data_e28f15a8d1d56bbe48c17a05779e9924
#
_entry.id   e28f15a8d1d56bbe48c17a05779e9924
#
_cell.length_a   1.000
_cell.length_b   1.000
_cell.length_c   1.000
_cell.angle_alpha   90.00
_cell.angle_beta   90.00
_cell.angle_gamma   90.00
#
_symmetry.space_group_name_H-M   'P 1'
#
loop_
_entity.id
_entity.type
_entity.pdbx_description
1 polymer ?
#
loop_
_entity_poly.entity_id
_entity_poly.type
_entity_poly.pdbx_seq_one_letter_code
_entity_poly.pdbx_strand_id
1 'polypeptide(L)'
;DYLEIVKRKTASLFHTGARVGAYLAGAAPSLIDETDRYGLNMGIAFQMIDDILDVVGHPDLLGKPTGMDLRDGNPALPIILAIRNGDLAVQQAFDCGTPSEPQVFAALSAIKAGSCIQEARTLSRRYAREALVSLKRFPPSKYRDGLESLVQLIIDRDF
;
A
#
# COMPACT_ATOMS: atom_id res chain seq x y z
N ASP A 1 -11.99 -8.01 -5.35
CA ASP A 1 -11.54 -7.84 -3.96
C ASP A 1 -10.15 -7.19 -3.95
N TYR A 2 -10.07 -5.98 -3.40
CA TYR A 2 -8.86 -5.15 -3.38
C TYR A 2 -7.62 -5.88 -2.82
N LEU A 3 -7.74 -6.55 -1.68
CA LEU A 3 -6.62 -7.27 -1.07
C LEU A 3 -6.07 -8.39 -1.94
N GLU A 4 -6.93 -9.09 -2.68
CA GLU A 4 -6.48 -10.13 -3.62
C GLU A 4 -5.71 -9.53 -4.80
N ILE A 5 -6.14 -8.38 -5.29
CA ILE A 5 -5.41 -7.64 -6.35
C ILE A 5 -4.03 -7.24 -5.82
N VAL A 6 -3.97 -6.59 -4.65
CA VAL A 6 -2.72 -6.16 -4.03
C VAL A 6 -1.76 -7.31 -3.76
N LYS A 7 -2.28 -8.43 -3.22
CA LYS A 7 -1.47 -9.63 -2.97
C LYS A 7 -0.83 -10.17 -4.25
N ARG A 8 -1.61 -10.26 -5.34
CA ARG A 8 -1.13 -10.81 -6.61
C ARG A 8 -0.25 -9.84 -7.39
N LYS A 9 -0.62 -8.56 -7.45
CA LYS A 9 0.06 -7.53 -8.23
C LYS A 9 1.40 -7.12 -7.62
N THR A 10 1.42 -6.87 -6.32
CA THR A 10 2.57 -6.23 -5.63
C THR A 10 3.17 -7.11 -4.54
N ALA A 11 2.36 -7.55 -3.56
CA ALA A 11 2.88 -8.26 -2.40
C ALA A 11 3.51 -9.62 -2.75
N SER A 12 3.08 -10.27 -3.84
CA SER A 12 3.67 -11.52 -4.35
C SER A 12 5.17 -11.40 -4.58
N LEU A 13 5.66 -10.27 -5.09
CA LEU A 13 7.09 -10.06 -5.33
C LEU A 13 7.87 -9.94 -4.02
N PHE A 14 7.32 -9.19 -3.05
CA PHE A 14 7.94 -8.99 -1.74
C PHE A 14 8.05 -10.32 -0.96
N HIS A 15 6.94 -11.07 -0.85
CA HIS A 15 6.96 -12.33 -0.10
C HIS A 15 7.84 -13.39 -0.77
N THR A 16 7.79 -13.48 -2.12
CA THR A 16 8.62 -14.44 -2.85
C THR A 16 10.11 -14.11 -2.67
N GLY A 17 10.49 -12.84 -2.79
CA GLY A 17 11.89 -12.40 -2.57
C GLY A 17 12.36 -12.69 -1.15
N ALA A 18 11.56 -12.37 -0.15
CA ALA A 18 11.89 -12.64 1.26
C ALA A 18 12.01 -14.16 1.53
N ARG A 19 11.04 -14.95 1.06
CA ARG A 19 11.04 -16.42 1.19
C ARG A 19 12.24 -17.06 0.53
N VAL A 20 12.54 -16.68 -0.72
CA VAL A 20 13.71 -17.21 -1.47
C VAL A 20 15.01 -16.84 -0.78
N GLY A 21 15.16 -15.62 -0.29
CA GLY A 21 16.35 -15.20 0.48
C GLY A 21 16.57 -16.07 1.72
N ALA A 22 15.53 -16.31 2.50
CA ALA A 22 15.61 -17.18 3.69
C ALA A 22 15.91 -18.64 3.32
N TYR A 23 15.31 -19.15 2.25
CA TYR A 23 15.55 -20.50 1.76
C TYR A 23 17.00 -20.70 1.32
N LEU A 24 17.55 -19.79 0.53
CA LEU A 24 18.94 -19.84 0.06
C LEU A 24 19.96 -19.69 1.20
N ALA A 25 19.59 -18.99 2.26
CA ALA A 25 20.41 -18.89 3.48
C ALA A 25 20.36 -20.15 4.36
N GLY A 26 19.61 -21.18 3.98
CA GLY A 26 19.47 -22.42 4.76
C GLY A 26 18.68 -22.23 6.06
N ALA A 27 17.78 -21.26 6.12
CA ALA A 27 16.97 -21.01 7.31
C ALA A 27 16.04 -22.19 7.63
N ALA A 28 15.74 -22.38 8.92
CA ALA A 28 14.74 -23.36 9.35
C ALA A 28 13.37 -23.05 8.74
N PRO A 29 12.52 -24.07 8.45
CA PRO A 29 11.20 -23.85 7.82
C PRO A 29 10.34 -22.81 8.54
N SER A 30 10.34 -22.77 9.87
CA SER A 30 9.59 -21.80 10.65
C SER A 30 10.08 -20.35 10.43
N LEU A 31 11.36 -20.14 10.19
CA LEU A 31 11.92 -18.81 9.88
C LEU A 31 11.64 -18.41 8.42
N ILE A 32 11.61 -19.38 7.50
CA ILE A 32 11.18 -19.16 6.11
C ILE A 32 9.72 -18.65 6.10
N ASP A 33 8.84 -19.28 6.89
CA ASP A 33 7.43 -18.86 7.00
C ASP A 33 7.29 -17.46 7.63
N GLU A 34 8.14 -17.10 8.59
CA GLU A 34 8.13 -15.74 9.15
C GLU A 34 8.64 -14.69 8.17
N THR A 35 9.66 -15.01 7.37
CA THR A 35 10.12 -14.10 6.29
C THR A 35 9.08 -13.95 5.20
N ASP A 36 8.36 -15.02 4.87
CA ASP A 36 7.24 -14.98 3.93
C ASP A 36 6.13 -14.04 4.41
N ARG A 37 5.72 -14.16 5.68
CA ARG A 37 4.74 -13.28 6.32
C ARG A 37 5.20 -11.81 6.35
N TYR A 38 6.49 -11.59 6.68
CA TYR A 38 7.08 -10.26 6.64
C TYR A 38 6.94 -9.64 5.26
N GLY A 39 7.39 -10.34 4.21
CA GLY A 39 7.33 -9.87 2.84
C GLY A 39 5.90 -9.59 2.37
N LEU A 40 4.96 -10.51 2.66
CA LEU A 40 3.55 -10.35 2.31
C LEU A 40 2.95 -9.09 2.93
N ASN A 41 3.11 -8.91 4.24
CA ASN A 41 2.52 -7.79 4.95
C ASN A 41 3.18 -6.45 4.58
N MET A 42 4.50 -6.44 4.39
CA MET A 42 5.25 -5.29 3.90
C MET A 42 4.79 -4.86 2.50
N GLY A 43 4.62 -5.83 1.58
CA GLY A 43 4.17 -5.55 0.21
C GLY A 43 2.73 -5.02 0.16
N ILE A 44 1.84 -5.50 1.04
CA ILE A 44 0.47 -4.96 1.17
C ILE A 44 0.53 -3.53 1.70
N ALA A 45 1.29 -3.27 2.77
CA ALA A 45 1.44 -1.92 3.33
C ALA A 45 2.03 -0.95 2.29
N PHE A 46 3.03 -1.39 1.54
CA PHE A 46 3.65 -0.61 0.47
C PHE A 46 2.63 -0.18 -0.59
N GLN A 47 1.81 -1.12 -1.10
CA GLN A 47 0.82 -0.77 -2.12
C GLN A 47 -0.25 0.19 -1.57
N MET A 48 -0.71 -0.01 -0.31
CA MET A 48 -1.66 0.91 0.31
C MET A 48 -1.11 2.34 0.43
N ILE A 49 0.18 2.49 0.72
CA ILE A 49 0.83 3.81 0.75
C ILE A 49 0.97 4.37 -0.66
N ASP A 50 1.31 3.56 -1.67
CA ASP A 50 1.36 4.01 -3.07
C ASP A 50 0.00 4.54 -3.53
N ASP A 51 -1.09 3.83 -3.22
CA ASP A 51 -2.47 4.27 -3.51
C ASP A 51 -2.82 5.60 -2.82
N ILE A 52 -2.36 5.81 -1.58
CA ILE A 52 -2.55 7.07 -0.85
C ILE A 52 -1.78 8.19 -1.53
N LEU A 53 -0.53 7.95 -1.91
CA LEU A 53 0.34 8.94 -2.55
C LEU A 53 -0.18 9.36 -3.93
N ASP A 54 -0.85 8.48 -4.65
CA ASP A 54 -1.52 8.85 -5.91
C ASP A 54 -2.61 9.91 -5.70
N VAL A 55 -3.22 9.97 -4.51
CA VAL A 55 -4.22 10.99 -4.18
C VAL A 55 -3.59 12.24 -3.58
N VAL A 56 -2.68 12.10 -2.59
CA VAL A 56 -2.22 13.24 -1.76
C VAL A 56 -0.83 13.75 -2.11
N GLY A 57 -0.05 13.00 -2.88
CA GLY A 57 1.34 13.34 -3.18
C GLY A 57 1.49 14.60 -4.02
N HIS A 58 2.68 15.17 -4.00
CA HIS A 58 3.04 16.32 -4.84
C HIS A 58 3.56 15.83 -6.19
N PRO A 59 2.98 16.26 -7.34
CA PRO A 59 3.41 15.83 -8.67
C PRO A 59 4.91 16.01 -8.92
N ASP A 60 5.49 17.11 -8.46
CA ASP A 60 6.91 17.43 -8.63
C ASP A 60 7.83 16.44 -7.90
N LEU A 61 7.38 15.87 -6.77
CA LEU A 61 8.14 14.90 -5.98
C LEU A 61 7.91 13.47 -6.48
N LEU A 62 6.70 13.17 -6.95
CA LEU A 62 6.34 11.86 -7.50
C LEU A 62 6.83 11.65 -8.93
N GLY A 63 7.14 12.72 -9.67
CA GLY A 63 7.48 12.69 -11.09
C GLY A 63 6.31 12.27 -12.00
N LYS A 64 5.08 12.20 -11.46
CA LYS A 64 3.85 11.86 -12.18
C LYS A 64 2.66 12.69 -11.65
N PRO A 65 1.62 12.94 -12.47
CA PRO A 65 0.38 13.53 -11.99
C PRO A 65 -0.27 12.68 -10.90
N THR A 66 -1.00 13.31 -9.97
CA THR A 66 -1.84 12.61 -9.00
C THR A 66 -3.18 12.19 -9.61
N GLY A 67 -3.84 11.18 -9.03
CA GLY A 67 -5.13 10.65 -9.48
C GLY A 67 -5.02 9.78 -10.73
N MET A 68 -3.88 9.16 -10.98
CA MET A 68 -3.71 8.24 -12.10
C MET A 68 -4.58 7.00 -11.93
N ASP A 69 -4.70 6.48 -10.70
CA ASP A 69 -5.56 5.32 -10.44
C ASP A 69 -7.03 5.60 -10.80
N LEU A 70 -7.52 6.80 -10.52
CA LEU A 70 -8.88 7.18 -10.90
C LEU A 70 -9.04 7.30 -12.43
N ARG A 71 -8.03 7.89 -13.12
CA ARG A 71 -8.04 8.03 -14.59
C ARG A 71 -7.99 6.68 -15.30
N ASP A 72 -7.23 5.74 -14.74
CA ASP A 72 -7.04 4.40 -15.32
C ASP A 72 -8.13 3.41 -14.89
N GLY A 73 -9.08 3.82 -14.04
CA GLY A 73 -10.12 2.97 -13.49
C GLY A 73 -9.59 1.90 -12.53
N ASN A 74 -8.43 2.14 -11.91
CA ASN A 74 -7.84 1.23 -10.92
C ASN A 74 -8.56 1.39 -9.58
N PRO A 75 -9.00 0.29 -8.93
CA PRO A 75 -9.69 0.33 -7.64
C PRO A 75 -8.69 0.53 -6.49
N ALA A 76 -8.07 1.71 -6.41
CA ALA A 76 -7.16 2.09 -5.33
C ALA A 76 -7.88 2.25 -3.99
N LEU A 77 -7.18 2.00 -2.88
CA LEU A 77 -7.81 1.96 -1.55
C LEU A 77 -8.58 3.23 -1.18
N PRO A 78 -8.05 4.46 -1.37
CA PRO A 78 -8.80 5.68 -1.03
C PRO A 78 -10.09 5.84 -1.85
N ILE A 79 -10.10 5.42 -3.13
CA ILE A 79 -11.25 5.46 -4.02
C ILE A 79 -12.33 4.50 -3.49
N ILE A 80 -11.96 3.25 -3.20
CA ILE A 80 -12.87 2.24 -2.64
C ILE A 80 -13.49 2.70 -1.32
N LEU A 81 -12.69 3.29 -0.44
CA LEU A 81 -13.17 3.80 0.85
C LEU A 81 -14.16 4.95 0.65
N ALA A 82 -13.89 5.88 -0.28
CA ALA A 82 -14.77 6.99 -0.57
C ALA A 82 -16.12 6.52 -1.14
N ILE A 83 -16.11 5.61 -2.10
CA ILE A 83 -17.34 5.02 -2.68
C ILE A 83 -18.14 4.29 -1.58
N ARG A 84 -17.46 3.49 -0.75
CA ARG A 84 -18.09 2.77 0.37
C ARG A 84 -18.74 3.74 1.37
N ASN A 85 -18.13 4.91 1.58
CA ASN A 85 -18.65 5.97 2.47
C ASN A 85 -19.73 6.83 1.80
N GLY A 86 -20.13 6.51 0.56
CA GLY A 86 -21.24 7.16 -0.15
C GLY A 86 -20.86 8.44 -0.88
N ASP A 87 -19.57 8.64 -1.21
CA ASP A 87 -19.15 9.82 -1.98
C ASP A 87 -19.56 9.69 -3.44
N LEU A 88 -20.59 10.45 -3.83
CA LEU A 88 -21.15 10.40 -5.17
C LEU A 88 -20.21 10.98 -6.24
N ALA A 89 -19.38 11.96 -5.91
CA ALA A 89 -18.45 12.55 -6.88
C ALA A 89 -17.36 11.55 -7.25
N VAL A 90 -16.84 10.81 -6.27
CA VAL A 90 -15.86 9.74 -6.48
C VAL A 90 -16.47 8.57 -7.25
N GLN A 91 -17.67 8.14 -6.85
CA GLN A 91 -18.37 7.06 -7.55
C GLN A 91 -18.64 7.38 -9.01
N GLN A 92 -19.17 8.57 -9.30
CA GLN A 92 -19.45 8.99 -10.67
C GLN A 92 -18.20 9.09 -11.54
N ALA A 93 -17.09 9.62 -10.97
CA ALA A 93 -15.82 9.71 -11.67
C ALA A 93 -15.24 8.31 -11.95
N PHE A 94 -15.37 7.36 -11.03
CA PHE A 94 -14.88 6.00 -11.19
C PHE A 94 -15.71 5.18 -12.19
N ASP A 95 -17.05 5.27 -12.12
CA ASP A 95 -17.98 4.49 -12.93
C ASP A 95 -18.01 4.93 -14.40
N CYS A 96 -17.63 6.18 -14.71
CA CYS A 96 -17.64 6.67 -16.11
C CYS A 96 -16.49 6.10 -16.97
N GLY A 97 -15.49 5.47 -16.37
CA GLY A 97 -14.37 4.80 -17.04
C GLY A 97 -13.29 5.74 -17.61
N THR A 98 -13.65 6.92 -18.07
CA THR A 98 -12.73 7.97 -18.57
C THR A 98 -13.15 9.33 -18.02
N PRO A 99 -12.84 9.62 -16.76
CA PRO A 99 -13.26 10.87 -16.12
C PRO A 99 -12.54 12.08 -16.75
N SER A 100 -13.28 13.17 -16.95
CA SER A 100 -12.70 14.45 -17.34
C SER A 100 -11.87 15.06 -16.20
N GLU A 101 -10.94 15.95 -16.52
CA GLU A 101 -10.10 16.61 -15.50
C GLU A 101 -10.91 17.29 -14.39
N PRO A 102 -12.04 17.99 -14.66
CA PRO A 102 -12.87 18.52 -13.58
C PRO A 102 -13.47 17.44 -12.66
N GLN A 103 -13.85 16.28 -13.21
CA GLN A 103 -14.35 15.15 -12.41
C GLN A 103 -13.24 14.54 -11.55
N VAL A 104 -12.04 14.35 -12.10
CA VAL A 104 -10.87 13.89 -11.34
C VAL A 104 -10.56 14.87 -10.21
N PHE A 105 -10.51 16.16 -10.50
CA PHE A 105 -10.24 17.18 -9.48
C PHE A 105 -11.28 17.17 -8.35
N ALA A 106 -12.57 17.10 -8.70
CA ALA A 106 -13.66 17.05 -7.73
C ALA A 106 -13.55 15.80 -6.84
N ALA A 107 -13.32 14.63 -7.44
CA ALA A 107 -13.19 13.37 -6.73
C ALA A 107 -11.96 13.36 -5.79
N LEU A 108 -10.79 13.78 -6.26
CA LEU A 108 -9.59 13.88 -5.42
C LEU A 108 -9.77 14.87 -4.26
N SER A 109 -10.46 16.00 -4.51
CA SER A 109 -10.77 16.99 -3.47
C SER A 109 -11.68 16.40 -2.40
N ALA A 110 -12.71 15.63 -2.80
CA ALA A 110 -13.62 14.96 -1.89
C ALA A 110 -12.88 13.90 -1.03
N ILE A 111 -12.02 13.07 -1.64
CA ILE A 111 -11.22 12.08 -0.91
C ILE A 111 -10.30 12.77 0.13
N LYS A 112 -9.65 13.88 -0.25
CA LYS A 112 -8.75 14.65 0.64
C LYS A 112 -9.49 15.30 1.80
N ALA A 113 -10.72 15.78 1.57
CA ALA A 113 -11.54 16.42 2.59
C ALA A 113 -12.19 15.43 3.58
N GLY A 114 -12.34 14.18 3.19
CA GLY A 114 -12.96 13.11 3.99
C GLY A 114 -12.00 12.36 4.89
N SER A 115 -12.50 11.27 5.50
CA SER A 115 -11.73 10.37 6.40
C SER A 115 -10.93 9.30 5.66
N CYS A 116 -11.12 9.16 4.34
CA CYS A 116 -10.63 8.01 3.56
C CYS A 116 -9.11 7.84 3.60
N ILE A 117 -8.37 8.95 3.55
CA ILE A 117 -6.90 8.93 3.64
C ILE A 117 -6.45 8.41 5.02
N GLN A 118 -7.08 8.89 6.10
CA GLN A 118 -6.75 8.44 7.45
C GLN A 118 -7.13 6.97 7.69
N GLU A 119 -8.25 6.52 7.13
CA GLU A 119 -8.65 5.11 7.17
C GLU A 119 -7.63 4.24 6.42
N ALA A 120 -7.23 4.64 5.20
CA ALA A 120 -6.22 3.95 4.40
C ALA A 120 -4.86 3.88 5.14
N ARG A 121 -4.40 4.99 5.74
CA ARG A 121 -3.18 5.02 6.57
C ARG A 121 -3.26 4.08 7.77
N THR A 122 -4.42 4.00 8.41
CA THR A 122 -4.64 3.11 9.56
C THR A 122 -4.53 1.64 9.14
N LEU A 123 -5.10 1.29 7.99
CA LEU A 123 -4.99 -0.07 7.42
C LEU A 123 -3.54 -0.40 7.03
N SER A 124 -2.85 0.50 6.34
CA SER A 124 -1.43 0.32 5.98
C SER A 124 -0.55 0.09 7.22
N ARG A 125 -0.71 0.93 8.25
CA ARG A 125 0.02 0.78 9.53
C ARG A 125 -0.27 -0.54 10.25
N ARG A 126 -1.46 -1.11 10.08
CA ARG A 126 -1.77 -2.44 10.62
C ARG A 126 -0.91 -3.51 9.94
N TYR A 127 -0.87 -3.55 8.61
CA TYR A 127 -0.03 -4.51 7.87
C TYR A 127 1.46 -4.30 8.15
N ALA A 128 1.92 -3.07 8.23
CA ALA A 128 3.30 -2.75 8.62
C ALA A 128 3.65 -3.31 10.02
N ARG A 129 2.74 -3.19 10.99
CA ARG A 129 2.93 -3.79 12.32
C ARG A 129 3.01 -5.31 12.28
N GLU A 130 2.18 -5.98 11.48
CA GLU A 130 2.25 -7.44 11.29
C GLU A 130 3.59 -7.86 10.69
N ALA A 131 4.13 -7.09 9.72
CA ALA A 131 5.48 -7.33 9.21
C ALA A 131 6.54 -7.23 10.31
N LEU A 132 6.51 -6.19 11.14
CA LEU A 132 7.44 -6.03 12.27
C LEU A 132 7.31 -7.16 13.32
N VAL A 133 6.10 -7.69 13.53
CA VAL A 133 5.89 -8.84 14.44
C VAL A 133 6.64 -10.07 13.95
N SER A 134 6.61 -10.35 12.64
CA SER A 134 7.34 -11.48 12.05
C SER A 134 8.85 -11.37 12.29
N LEU A 135 9.42 -10.16 12.26
CA LEU A 135 10.85 -9.93 12.48
C LEU A 135 11.30 -10.23 13.93
N LYS A 136 10.40 -10.20 14.91
CA LYS A 136 10.73 -10.51 16.31
C LYS A 136 11.20 -11.95 16.54
N ARG A 137 10.95 -12.85 15.58
CA ARG A 137 11.41 -14.24 15.61
C ARG A 137 12.89 -14.39 15.29
N PHE A 138 13.50 -13.35 14.73
CA PHE A 138 14.91 -13.34 14.37
C PHE A 138 15.75 -12.72 15.50
N PRO A 139 17.00 -13.20 15.71
CA PRO A 139 17.88 -12.59 16.69
C PRO A 139 18.22 -11.15 16.28
N PRO A 140 18.51 -10.28 17.26
CA PRO A 140 18.99 -8.92 16.98
C PRO A 140 20.20 -8.93 16.06
N SER A 141 20.17 -8.12 15.00
CA SER A 141 21.27 -7.98 14.05
C SER A 141 21.05 -6.74 13.17
N LYS A 142 22.14 -6.20 12.63
CA LYS A 142 22.05 -5.08 11.67
C LYS A 142 21.17 -5.37 10.45
N TYR A 143 20.99 -6.64 10.08
CA TYR A 143 20.13 -7.03 8.97
C TYR A 143 18.66 -6.98 9.36
N ARG A 144 18.32 -7.45 10.57
CA ARG A 144 16.98 -7.30 11.13
C ARG A 144 16.64 -5.83 11.30
N ASP A 145 17.55 -5.01 11.85
CA ASP A 145 17.36 -3.57 12.03
C ASP A 145 17.13 -2.88 10.68
N GLY A 146 17.85 -3.31 9.63
CA GLY A 146 17.64 -2.85 8.26
C GLY A 146 16.24 -3.17 7.72
N LEU A 147 15.73 -4.39 7.96
CA LEU A 147 14.39 -4.78 7.55
C LEU A 147 13.30 -4.02 8.34
N GLU A 148 13.51 -3.76 9.64
CA GLU A 148 12.62 -2.92 10.46
C GLU A 148 12.61 -1.47 9.92
N SER A 149 13.78 -0.93 9.57
CA SER A 149 13.91 0.41 8.99
C SER A 149 13.21 0.55 7.62
N LEU A 150 13.22 -0.50 6.79
CA LEU A 150 12.48 -0.51 5.51
C LEU A 150 10.97 -0.40 5.73
N VAL A 151 10.42 -1.10 6.74
CA VAL A 151 9.00 -0.97 7.07
C VAL A 151 8.68 0.46 7.52
N GLN A 152 9.54 1.04 8.37
CA GLN A 152 9.35 2.41 8.84
C GLN A 152 9.40 3.41 7.69
N LEU A 153 10.38 3.26 6.79
CA LEU A 153 10.51 4.11 5.59
C LEU A 153 9.24 4.09 4.73
N ILE A 154 8.57 2.94 4.61
CA ILE A 154 7.34 2.81 3.80
C ILE A 154 6.19 3.60 4.43
N ILE A 155 5.97 3.44 5.74
CA ILE A 155 4.83 4.07 6.42
C ILE A 155 5.00 5.56 6.69
N ASP A 156 6.25 6.03 6.73
CA ASP A 156 6.61 7.44 6.94
C ASP A 156 6.78 8.20 5.61
N ARG A 157 6.51 7.56 4.47
CA ARG A 157 6.50 8.27 3.18
C ARG A 157 5.35 9.28 3.18
N ASP A 158 5.72 10.54 3.39
CA ASP A 158 4.91 11.74 3.21
C ASP A 158 5.59 12.59 2.13
N PHE A 159 4.97 12.74 0.95
CA PHE A 159 5.45 13.62 -0.10
C PHE A 159 4.37 14.63 -0.49
#